data_6bec40abee965cb28aab680e15bc029d
#
_entry.id   6bec40abee965cb28aab680e15bc029d
#
_cell.length_a   1.000
_cell.length_b   1.000
_cell.length_c   1.000
_cell.angle_alpha   90.00
_cell.angle_beta   90.00
_cell.angle_gamma   90.00
#
_symmetry.space_group_name_H-M   'P 1'
#
loop_
_entity.id
_entity.type
_entity.pdbx_description
1 polymer ?
#
loop_
_entity_poly.entity_id
_entity_poly.type
_entity_poly.pdbx_seq_one_letter_code
_entity_poly.pdbx_strand_id
1 'polypeptide(L)'
;MAKIRGSNLDSAVVTGLTELDSNRADGDQILIYDASSGALKKINASNLGILSPSITSISPTNVNTGDGTGNATFTVIGKNFAASGTTAKLVKTGGSDLAFTSVTRNSSTQLTCVVAISSLLNSDEPYDISVTSNSITTVKTDQVNVNAQPVFVTSSGSLGTNTVTQAGSFSVNATDPESAANVTFELQSGALPPGYTITNTAAEGGTAIIAGTDSTTSSTTTYNFVLRAVDAASNVSSRAFSIESRVLTSQSFTSSGTFSVPSGITSADVLVVAGGGAGAGADNNAGGGGAGGLIFFPSTPLVAGGTVAITVGDGGGNNNGQGQTGSDSVFGASPSPGTPQVLTAKGGGYGGGSSSTGVAGGQGGSGGGGSGQSQNSGSGQGIQPTQPGNSGAYGFGNNGGTRNSCTGAGGGGGGGAGAAGAPGQFTSGQPCWGGGGGAGKAYTIADGTTPTYYAGGGGGNGTAGSNPGDQGGGGTGHPSYHGQPGQANKGGGGGAGNYPGGFGGAGGKGIVIVRY
;
A
#
# COMPACT_ATOMS: atom_id res chain seq x y z
N MET A 1 58.64 -77.58 -25.07
CA MET A 1 57.25 -77.12 -24.90
C MET A 1 56.35 -78.10 -25.55
N ALA A 2 55.57 -78.87 -24.78
CA ALA A 2 54.57 -79.76 -25.31
C ALA A 2 53.48 -78.94 -26.03
N LYS A 3 53.23 -79.25 -27.33
CA LYS A 3 52.13 -78.68 -28.08
C LYS A 3 50.82 -79.33 -27.56
N ILE A 4 50.05 -78.61 -26.82
CA ILE A 4 48.67 -78.95 -26.47
C ILE A 4 47.84 -78.83 -27.75
N ARG A 5 47.36 -79.91 -28.31
CA ARG A 5 46.42 -79.95 -29.44
C ARG A 5 45.00 -79.78 -28.86
N GLY A 6 44.13 -79.08 -29.54
CA GLY A 6 42.78 -78.75 -29.06
C GLY A 6 41.86 -79.88 -28.70
N SER A 7 42.21 -81.11 -29.09
CA SER A 7 41.50 -82.37 -28.72
C SER A 7 41.87 -82.96 -27.34
N ASN A 8 42.84 -82.37 -26.64
CA ASN A 8 43.36 -82.84 -25.38
C ASN A 8 43.23 -81.91 -24.19
N LEU A 9 42.37 -80.95 -24.26
CA LEU A 9 41.98 -80.17 -23.07
C LEU A 9 40.87 -80.96 -22.35
N ASP A 10 41.29 -81.77 -21.37
CA ASP A 10 40.36 -82.39 -20.45
C ASP A 10 39.60 -81.30 -19.65
N SER A 11 38.30 -81.55 -19.43
CA SER A 11 37.47 -80.67 -18.60
C SER A 11 38.11 -80.39 -17.22
N ALA A 12 38.91 -81.32 -16.71
CA ALA A 12 39.65 -81.20 -15.46
C ALA A 12 40.73 -80.11 -15.49
N VAL A 13 41.29 -79.79 -16.67
CA VAL A 13 42.27 -78.69 -16.79
C VAL A 13 41.58 -77.30 -16.73
N VAL A 14 40.32 -77.21 -17.12
CA VAL A 14 39.55 -76.02 -17.09
C VAL A 14 38.91 -75.81 -15.72
N THR A 15 38.49 -76.84 -15.04
CA THR A 15 37.85 -76.82 -13.72
C THR A 15 38.82 -76.53 -12.55
N GLY A 16 40.15 -76.71 -12.79
CA GLY A 16 41.16 -76.39 -11.77
C GLY A 16 41.75 -74.97 -11.83
N LEU A 17 41.28 -74.16 -12.76
CA LEU A 17 41.71 -72.75 -12.85
C LEU A 17 40.80 -71.95 -11.97
N THR A 18 41.40 -71.10 -11.12
CA THR A 18 40.71 -70.05 -10.37
C THR A 18 40.05 -69.13 -11.39
N GLU A 19 38.75 -68.84 -11.25
CA GLU A 19 38.10 -67.82 -12.08
C GLU A 19 38.86 -66.55 -11.97
N LEU A 20 39.19 -65.93 -13.11
CA LEU A 20 39.71 -64.59 -13.15
C LEU A 20 38.64 -63.67 -12.57
N ASP A 21 38.89 -63.13 -11.37
CA ASP A 21 38.12 -62.13 -10.74
C ASP A 21 37.99 -60.91 -11.65
N SER A 22 37.07 -60.02 -11.33
CA SER A 22 36.73 -58.80 -12.05
C SER A 22 37.89 -57.82 -12.29
N ASN A 23 39.10 -58.10 -11.79
CA ASN A 23 40.30 -57.30 -11.89
C ASN A 23 41.29 -57.72 -13.00
N ARG A 24 40.77 -58.07 -14.17
CA ARG A 24 41.59 -58.40 -15.33
C ARG A 24 42.50 -57.22 -15.72
N ALA A 25 43.81 -57.40 -15.73
CA ALA A 25 44.74 -56.41 -16.22
C ALA A 25 44.81 -56.39 -17.77
N ASP A 26 45.07 -55.23 -18.37
CA ASP A 26 45.12 -55.10 -19.83
C ASP A 26 46.22 -55.99 -20.49
N GLY A 27 47.20 -56.41 -19.73
CA GLY A 27 48.30 -57.29 -20.17
C GLY A 27 48.05 -58.76 -20.03
N ASP A 28 46.90 -59.15 -19.42
CA ASP A 28 46.57 -60.57 -19.27
C ASP A 28 46.34 -61.26 -20.62
N GLN A 29 46.83 -62.46 -20.80
CA GLN A 29 46.74 -63.22 -22.04
C GLN A 29 45.82 -64.45 -21.85
N ILE A 30 44.90 -64.60 -22.76
CA ILE A 30 43.98 -65.72 -22.79
C ILE A 30 44.29 -66.57 -24.02
N LEU A 31 44.27 -67.91 -23.83
CA LEU A 31 44.38 -68.88 -24.92
C LEU A 31 42.99 -69.14 -25.52
N ILE A 32 42.87 -68.87 -26.81
CA ILE A 32 41.65 -69.22 -27.58
C ILE A 32 42.01 -70.16 -28.69
N TYR A 33 41.05 -71.09 -28.98
CA TYR A 33 41.16 -71.91 -30.15
C TYR A 33 40.58 -71.19 -31.37
N ASP A 34 41.46 -70.88 -32.34
CA ASP A 34 41.04 -70.32 -33.62
C ASP A 34 40.65 -71.50 -34.55
N ALA A 35 39.35 -71.74 -34.69
CA ALA A 35 38.81 -72.77 -35.50
C ALA A 35 39.17 -72.66 -37.00
N SER A 36 39.44 -71.49 -37.51
CA SER A 36 39.81 -71.21 -38.89
C SER A 36 41.27 -71.63 -39.20
N SER A 37 42.14 -71.55 -38.25
CA SER A 37 43.56 -71.96 -38.38
C SER A 37 43.89 -73.23 -37.70
N GLY A 38 42.95 -73.88 -36.98
CA GLY A 38 43.11 -75.12 -36.23
C GLY A 38 44.19 -75.00 -35.13
N ALA A 39 44.48 -73.85 -34.63
CA ALA A 39 45.54 -73.56 -33.68
C ALA A 39 45.12 -72.79 -32.45
N LEU A 40 45.80 -73.03 -31.32
CA LEU A 40 45.64 -72.15 -30.14
C LEU A 40 46.42 -70.86 -30.39
N LYS A 41 45.71 -69.76 -30.18
CA LYS A 41 46.29 -68.39 -30.26
C LYS A 41 46.18 -67.73 -28.93
N LYS A 42 47.13 -66.86 -28.67
CA LYS A 42 47.06 -65.89 -27.52
C LYS A 42 46.29 -64.65 -27.96
N ILE A 43 45.38 -64.28 -27.17
CA ILE A 43 44.74 -62.97 -27.30
C ILE A 43 44.97 -62.21 -26.01
N ASN A 44 45.34 -60.92 -26.13
CA ASN A 44 45.41 -60.07 -24.95
C ASN A 44 43.96 -59.82 -24.44
N ALA A 45 43.83 -59.80 -23.15
CA ALA A 45 42.51 -59.56 -22.52
C ALA A 45 41.85 -58.29 -23.04
N SER A 46 42.66 -57.29 -23.42
CA SER A 46 42.18 -56.04 -24.06
C SER A 46 41.49 -56.26 -25.41
N ASN A 47 41.79 -57.37 -26.10
CA ASN A 47 41.23 -57.71 -27.41
C ASN A 47 40.08 -58.75 -27.34
N LEU A 48 39.74 -59.24 -26.15
CA LEU A 48 38.61 -60.19 -25.92
C LEU A 48 37.35 -59.35 -25.65
N GLY A 49 36.75 -58.98 -26.74
CA GLY A 49 35.44 -58.35 -26.71
C GLY A 49 35.39 -57.11 -25.82
N ILE A 50 34.83 -56.09 -26.32
CA ILE A 50 34.59 -54.85 -25.60
C ILE A 50 33.61 -55.17 -24.47
N LEU A 51 34.08 -55.22 -23.22
CA LEU A 51 33.18 -55.34 -22.08
C LEU A 51 32.31 -54.09 -22.00
N SER A 52 31.03 -54.31 -22.07
CA SER A 52 30.06 -53.22 -21.91
C SER A 52 30.26 -52.54 -20.54
N PRO A 53 30.31 -51.23 -20.49
CA PRO A 53 30.30 -50.55 -19.21
C PRO A 53 28.99 -50.85 -18.47
N SER A 54 29.03 -50.92 -17.16
CA SER A 54 27.82 -50.96 -16.33
C SER A 54 27.87 -49.88 -15.27
N ILE A 55 26.71 -49.37 -14.92
CA ILE A 55 26.56 -48.33 -13.89
C ILE A 55 25.86 -48.96 -12.69
N THR A 56 26.54 -48.98 -11.55
CA THR A 56 25.99 -49.48 -10.29
C THR A 56 25.25 -48.38 -9.55
N SER A 57 25.89 -47.21 -9.41
CA SER A 57 25.31 -46.04 -8.70
C SER A 57 25.93 -44.75 -9.15
N ILE A 58 25.23 -43.67 -8.87
CA ILE A 58 25.73 -42.29 -8.89
C ILE A 58 25.49 -41.65 -7.53
N SER A 59 26.35 -40.75 -7.12
CA SER A 59 26.22 -39.94 -5.89
C SER A 59 26.78 -38.55 -6.10
N PRO A 60 26.11 -37.49 -5.65
CA PRO A 60 24.80 -37.49 -4.99
C PRO A 60 23.64 -37.82 -5.94
N THR A 61 22.50 -38.29 -5.42
CA THR A 61 21.26 -38.51 -6.17
C THR A 61 20.31 -37.31 -6.09
N ASN A 62 20.54 -36.36 -5.13
CA ASN A 62 19.84 -35.11 -5.04
C ASN A 62 20.88 -33.97 -5.05
N VAL A 63 20.67 -32.97 -5.86
CA VAL A 63 21.55 -31.78 -5.97
C VAL A 63 20.80 -30.54 -5.57
N ASN A 64 21.24 -29.90 -4.49
CA ASN A 64 20.77 -28.57 -4.12
C ASN A 64 21.44 -27.53 -5.00
N THR A 65 20.67 -26.62 -5.61
CA THR A 65 21.21 -25.61 -6.51
C THR A 65 21.83 -24.42 -5.77
N GLY A 66 21.61 -24.32 -4.46
CA GLY A 66 22.19 -23.25 -3.62
C GLY A 66 21.76 -21.85 -4.09
N ASP A 67 22.73 -21.04 -4.48
CA ASP A 67 22.54 -19.71 -5.10
C ASP A 67 22.57 -19.77 -6.64
N GLY A 68 22.56 -20.98 -7.23
CA GLY A 68 22.65 -21.21 -8.67
C GLY A 68 24.07 -21.11 -9.24
N THR A 69 25.09 -20.95 -8.38
CA THR A 69 26.49 -20.82 -8.80
C THR A 69 27.31 -22.07 -8.46
N GLY A 70 28.48 -22.17 -9.08
CA GLY A 70 29.41 -23.25 -8.80
C GLY A 70 29.15 -24.53 -9.61
N ASN A 71 29.70 -25.64 -9.14
CA ASN A 71 29.66 -26.95 -9.82
C ASN A 71 29.16 -28.04 -8.88
N ALA A 72 28.35 -28.95 -9.44
CA ALA A 72 28.02 -30.22 -8.83
C ALA A 72 29.06 -31.26 -9.27
N THR A 73 29.52 -32.07 -8.31
CA THR A 73 30.47 -33.17 -8.56
C THR A 73 29.80 -34.50 -8.24
N PHE A 74 29.79 -35.39 -9.22
CA PHE A 74 29.20 -36.73 -9.11
C PHE A 74 30.29 -37.80 -9.12
N THR A 75 30.11 -38.80 -8.29
CA THR A 75 30.87 -40.03 -8.34
C THR A 75 29.99 -41.11 -8.97
N VAL A 76 30.40 -41.65 -10.11
CA VAL A 76 29.73 -42.77 -10.79
C VAL A 76 30.51 -44.03 -10.51
N ILE A 77 29.86 -45.01 -9.92
CA ILE A 77 30.40 -46.33 -9.64
C ILE A 77 29.81 -47.32 -10.65
N GLY A 78 30.70 -48.17 -11.16
CA GLY A 78 30.30 -49.16 -12.17
C GLY A 78 31.40 -50.20 -12.45
N LYS A 79 31.42 -50.73 -13.67
CA LYS A 79 32.47 -51.64 -14.13
C LYS A 79 32.83 -51.34 -15.58
N ASN A 80 34.02 -51.78 -15.99
CA ASN A 80 34.50 -51.74 -17.37
C ASN A 80 34.66 -50.33 -17.97
N PHE A 81 35.01 -49.39 -17.14
CA PHE A 81 35.39 -48.04 -17.63
C PHE A 81 36.81 -48.13 -18.21
N ALA A 82 36.94 -47.95 -19.52
CA ALA A 82 38.22 -48.01 -20.23
C ALA A 82 39.17 -46.90 -19.81
N ALA A 83 40.48 -47.16 -19.93
CA ALA A 83 41.52 -46.17 -19.55
C ALA A 83 41.51 -44.91 -20.44
N SER A 84 40.99 -45.02 -21.65
CA SER A 84 40.84 -43.92 -22.60
C SER A 84 39.47 -43.98 -23.28
N GLY A 85 38.97 -42.81 -23.71
CA GLY A 85 37.71 -42.72 -24.46
C GLY A 85 36.44 -42.96 -23.65
N THR A 86 36.53 -43.02 -22.30
CA THR A 86 35.33 -43.08 -21.45
C THR A 86 34.76 -41.67 -21.29
N THR A 87 33.47 -41.54 -21.62
CA THR A 87 32.70 -40.30 -21.48
C THR A 87 31.44 -40.55 -20.66
N ALA A 88 30.91 -39.51 -20.07
CA ALA A 88 29.62 -39.58 -19.37
C ALA A 88 28.82 -38.28 -19.63
N LYS A 89 27.49 -38.39 -19.48
CA LYS A 89 26.56 -37.28 -19.59
C LYS A 89 25.31 -37.57 -18.74
N LEU A 90 24.61 -36.51 -18.35
CA LEU A 90 23.26 -36.62 -17.87
C LEU A 90 22.28 -36.60 -19.05
N VAL A 91 21.30 -37.48 -19.01
CA VAL A 91 20.27 -37.61 -20.05
C VAL A 91 18.96 -37.14 -19.46
N LYS A 92 18.24 -36.35 -20.19
CA LYS A 92 16.93 -35.83 -19.78
C LYS A 92 15.82 -36.36 -20.70
N THR A 93 14.66 -36.57 -20.13
CA THR A 93 13.51 -37.08 -20.89
C THR A 93 13.03 -36.00 -21.87
N GLY A 94 13.10 -36.32 -23.18
CA GLY A 94 12.57 -35.43 -24.23
C GLY A 94 13.38 -34.21 -24.60
N GLY A 95 14.59 -34.04 -24.05
CA GLY A 95 15.47 -32.89 -24.30
C GLY A 95 16.86 -33.23 -24.83
N SER A 96 17.71 -32.21 -24.98
CA SER A 96 19.13 -32.42 -25.29
C SER A 96 19.89 -32.84 -24.06
N ASP A 97 20.75 -33.84 -24.19
CA ASP A 97 21.59 -34.32 -23.10
C ASP A 97 22.49 -33.26 -22.53
N LEU A 98 22.75 -33.32 -21.22
CA LEU A 98 23.63 -32.39 -20.50
C LEU A 98 25.01 -33.05 -20.34
N ALA A 99 25.99 -32.53 -21.09
CA ALA A 99 27.38 -32.96 -20.97
C ALA A 99 28.00 -32.48 -19.65
N PHE A 100 28.78 -33.35 -19.00
CA PHE A 100 29.65 -32.91 -17.90
C PHE A 100 30.76 -31.98 -18.42
N THR A 101 31.09 -30.98 -17.65
CA THR A 101 32.23 -30.10 -17.95
C THR A 101 33.57 -30.81 -17.85
N SER A 102 33.64 -31.83 -17.00
CA SER A 102 34.77 -32.75 -16.94
C SER A 102 34.33 -34.15 -16.51
N VAL A 103 34.98 -35.15 -17.07
CA VAL A 103 34.86 -36.57 -16.69
C VAL A 103 36.26 -37.09 -16.42
N THR A 104 36.55 -37.43 -15.18
CA THR A 104 37.83 -38.01 -14.75
C THR A 104 37.62 -39.46 -14.40
N ARG A 105 38.38 -40.32 -15.06
CA ARG A 105 38.40 -41.75 -14.73
C ARG A 105 39.37 -42.00 -13.58
N ASN A 106 38.84 -42.34 -12.43
CA ASN A 106 39.62 -42.69 -11.24
C ASN A 106 40.15 -44.13 -11.29
N SER A 107 39.31 -45.04 -11.80
CA SER A 107 39.61 -46.45 -11.95
C SER A 107 38.70 -47.08 -13.02
N SER A 108 38.87 -48.39 -13.27
CA SER A 108 37.97 -49.17 -14.13
C SER A 108 36.55 -49.28 -13.57
N THR A 109 36.34 -48.81 -12.30
CA THR A 109 35.05 -48.91 -11.60
C THR A 109 34.53 -47.57 -11.10
N GLN A 110 35.26 -46.48 -11.32
CA GLN A 110 34.87 -45.16 -10.77
C GLN A 110 35.19 -44.01 -11.71
N LEU A 111 34.20 -43.14 -11.91
CA LEU A 111 34.37 -41.81 -12.55
C LEU A 111 34.03 -40.72 -11.59
N THR A 112 34.72 -39.58 -11.74
CA THR A 112 34.33 -38.27 -11.17
C THR A 112 33.85 -37.39 -12.31
N CYS A 113 32.61 -36.92 -12.23
CA CYS A 113 31.95 -36.09 -13.25
C CYS A 113 31.57 -34.75 -12.65
N VAL A 114 31.82 -33.66 -13.36
CA VAL A 114 31.51 -32.29 -12.89
C VAL A 114 30.60 -31.62 -13.89
N VAL A 115 29.60 -30.91 -13.38
CA VAL A 115 28.70 -30.08 -14.19
C VAL A 115 28.40 -28.76 -13.47
N ALA A 116 28.18 -27.68 -14.23
CA ALA A 116 27.74 -26.42 -13.65
C ALA A 116 26.35 -26.55 -13.04
N ILE A 117 26.15 -26.10 -11.81
CA ILE A 117 24.85 -26.13 -11.12
C ILE A 117 23.79 -25.38 -11.93
N SER A 118 24.13 -24.24 -12.55
CA SER A 118 23.23 -23.46 -13.39
C SER A 118 22.68 -24.21 -14.62
N SER A 119 23.27 -25.36 -14.98
CA SER A 119 22.81 -26.21 -16.09
C SER A 119 21.85 -27.31 -15.64
N LEU A 120 21.68 -27.52 -14.34
CA LEU A 120 20.75 -28.47 -13.75
C LEU A 120 19.41 -27.81 -13.53
N LEU A 121 18.38 -28.23 -14.28
CA LEU A 121 17.04 -27.66 -14.23
C LEU A 121 16.08 -28.66 -13.60
N ASN A 122 15.25 -28.21 -12.66
CA ASN A 122 14.18 -29.02 -12.08
C ASN A 122 13.19 -29.52 -13.14
N SER A 123 12.94 -28.74 -14.21
CA SER A 123 12.06 -29.16 -15.31
C SER A 123 12.57 -30.39 -16.10
N ASP A 124 13.83 -30.74 -15.93
CA ASP A 124 14.51 -31.79 -16.70
C ASP A 124 14.75 -33.07 -15.88
N GLU A 125 14.41 -33.07 -14.61
CA GLU A 125 14.56 -34.19 -13.68
C GLU A 125 13.40 -35.19 -13.77
N PRO A 126 13.60 -36.46 -13.37
CA PRO A 126 14.88 -37.02 -12.94
C PRO A 126 15.84 -37.21 -14.11
N TYR A 127 17.13 -36.89 -13.91
CA TYR A 127 18.14 -37.15 -14.92
C TYR A 127 18.61 -38.62 -14.87
N ASP A 128 18.76 -39.21 -16.05
CA ASP A 128 19.46 -40.45 -16.22
C ASP A 128 20.97 -40.21 -16.27
N ILE A 129 21.76 -41.23 -15.94
CA ILE A 129 23.20 -41.23 -16.18
C ILE A 129 23.55 -42.12 -17.33
N SER A 130 24.25 -41.59 -18.33
CA SER A 130 24.77 -42.31 -19.49
C SER A 130 26.30 -42.36 -19.44
N VAL A 131 26.88 -43.52 -19.58
CA VAL A 131 28.33 -43.73 -19.71
C VAL A 131 28.63 -44.44 -21.00
N THR A 132 29.53 -43.87 -21.81
CA THR A 132 30.07 -44.51 -23.01
C THR A 132 31.52 -44.87 -22.75
N SER A 133 31.84 -46.14 -22.96
CA SER A 133 33.20 -46.71 -22.83
C SER A 133 33.44 -47.72 -23.93
N ASN A 134 34.56 -47.65 -24.63
CA ASN A 134 34.85 -48.48 -25.79
C ASN A 134 33.76 -48.45 -26.87
N SER A 135 33.18 -47.27 -27.12
CA SER A 135 32.06 -47.08 -28.05
C SER A 135 30.76 -47.81 -27.70
N ILE A 136 30.64 -48.40 -26.51
CA ILE A 136 29.41 -48.98 -25.99
C ILE A 136 28.84 -48.01 -24.94
N THR A 137 27.55 -47.70 -25.09
CA THR A 137 26.82 -46.83 -24.14
C THR A 137 25.92 -47.67 -23.25
N THR A 138 25.92 -47.33 -21.97
CA THR A 138 24.94 -47.82 -20.99
C THR A 138 24.27 -46.63 -20.32
N VAL A 139 22.99 -46.80 -20.00
CA VAL A 139 22.18 -45.78 -19.33
C VAL A 139 21.58 -46.38 -18.08
N LYS A 140 21.54 -45.62 -17.01
CA LYS A 140 20.79 -45.97 -15.81
C LYS A 140 19.83 -44.81 -15.53
N THR A 141 18.54 -45.15 -15.47
CA THR A 141 17.43 -44.19 -15.42
C THR A 141 17.16 -43.66 -14.01
N ASP A 142 16.53 -42.52 -13.92
CA ASP A 142 15.97 -41.91 -12.70
C ASP A 142 16.98 -41.78 -11.56
N GLN A 143 18.16 -41.26 -11.86
CA GLN A 143 19.28 -41.30 -10.91
C GLN A 143 19.53 -39.98 -10.18
N VAL A 144 19.19 -38.82 -10.77
CA VAL A 144 19.52 -37.54 -10.19
C VAL A 144 18.30 -36.61 -10.19
N ASN A 145 17.92 -36.17 -9.01
CA ASN A 145 16.94 -35.09 -8.80
C ASN A 145 17.65 -33.77 -8.48
N VAL A 146 16.97 -32.67 -8.78
CA VAL A 146 17.45 -31.33 -8.54
C VAL A 146 16.50 -30.65 -7.53
N ASN A 147 17.04 -30.11 -6.46
CA ASN A 147 16.29 -29.23 -5.60
C ASN A 147 16.64 -27.79 -6.03
N ALA A 148 15.70 -27.17 -6.73
CA ALA A 148 15.89 -25.88 -7.38
C ALA A 148 15.76 -24.71 -6.39
N GLN A 149 16.15 -23.54 -6.85
CA GLN A 149 15.95 -22.29 -6.10
C GLN A 149 14.46 -21.93 -6.04
N PRO A 150 14.01 -21.26 -4.96
CA PRO A 150 12.70 -20.64 -4.93
C PRO A 150 12.51 -19.65 -6.08
N VAL A 151 11.31 -19.61 -6.63
CA VAL A 151 10.92 -18.71 -7.73
C VAL A 151 9.99 -17.64 -7.22
N PHE A 152 10.40 -16.35 -7.30
CA PHE A 152 9.52 -15.25 -6.95
C PHE A 152 8.33 -15.15 -7.89
N VAL A 153 7.13 -15.11 -7.34
CA VAL A 153 5.87 -14.85 -8.06
C VAL A 153 5.67 -13.33 -8.18
N THR A 154 5.95 -12.58 -7.10
CA THR A 154 5.85 -11.12 -7.12
C THR A 154 6.93 -10.53 -8.03
N SER A 155 6.52 -9.68 -8.99
CA SER A 155 7.45 -8.99 -9.91
C SER A 155 8.39 -8.05 -9.17
N SER A 156 9.61 -7.87 -9.69
CA SER A 156 10.56 -6.90 -9.17
C SER A 156 10.06 -5.45 -9.32
N GLY A 157 10.55 -4.55 -8.48
CA GLY A 157 10.24 -3.12 -8.55
C GLY A 157 9.37 -2.64 -7.40
N SER A 158 8.52 -1.66 -7.67
CA SER A 158 7.70 -1.03 -6.62
C SER A 158 6.60 -1.96 -6.13
N LEU A 159 6.54 -2.14 -4.81
CA LEU A 159 5.42 -2.79 -4.13
C LEU A 159 4.26 -1.81 -3.89
N GLY A 160 4.52 -0.51 -3.93
CA GLY A 160 3.52 0.54 -3.75
C GLY A 160 4.03 1.73 -2.94
N THR A 161 3.06 2.58 -2.58
CA THR A 161 3.30 3.78 -1.77
C THR A 161 2.51 3.68 -0.47
N ASN A 162 3.11 4.11 0.63
CA ASN A 162 2.42 4.33 1.89
C ASN A 162 2.58 5.78 2.36
N THR A 163 1.52 6.32 2.96
CA THR A 163 1.58 7.65 3.57
C THR A 163 2.26 7.56 4.94
N VAL A 164 3.23 8.43 5.18
CA VAL A 164 3.88 8.57 6.49
C VAL A 164 2.82 8.78 7.58
N THR A 165 3.02 8.15 8.74
CA THR A 165 2.09 8.06 9.89
C THR A 165 0.88 7.13 9.70
N GLN A 166 0.68 6.57 8.50
CA GLN A 166 -0.35 5.55 8.28
C GLN A 166 0.28 4.14 8.28
N ALA A 167 -0.49 3.17 8.75
CA ALA A 167 -0.06 1.77 8.66
C ALA A 167 -0.10 1.31 7.21
N GLY A 168 0.97 0.65 6.76
CA GLY A 168 1.08 0.06 5.43
C GLY A 168 1.33 -1.43 5.51
N SER A 169 0.91 -2.16 4.47
CA SER A 169 1.12 -3.59 4.35
C SER A 169 1.26 -3.98 2.88
N PHE A 170 2.35 -4.70 2.58
CA PHE A 170 2.67 -5.19 1.24
C PHE A 170 2.99 -6.68 1.33
N SER A 171 2.69 -7.44 0.30
CA SER A 171 2.97 -8.87 0.24
C SER A 171 3.95 -9.21 -0.87
N VAL A 172 4.87 -10.13 -0.59
CA VAL A 172 5.80 -10.72 -1.56
C VAL A 172 5.67 -12.24 -1.51
N ASN A 173 5.51 -12.86 -2.67
CA ASN A 173 5.30 -14.29 -2.80
C ASN A 173 6.43 -14.93 -3.62
N ALA A 174 6.82 -16.14 -3.22
CA ALA A 174 7.66 -17.03 -3.99
C ALA A 174 7.15 -18.48 -3.85
N THR A 175 7.50 -19.33 -4.77
CA THR A 175 7.19 -20.76 -4.76
C THR A 175 8.47 -21.57 -4.78
N ASP A 176 8.44 -22.72 -4.15
CA ASP A 176 9.44 -23.76 -4.31
C ASP A 176 8.97 -24.70 -5.45
N PRO A 177 9.78 -24.95 -6.49
CA PRO A 177 9.38 -25.80 -7.61
C PRO A 177 9.06 -27.24 -7.22
N GLU A 178 9.70 -27.80 -6.18
CA GLU A 178 9.52 -29.18 -5.71
C GLU A 178 8.47 -29.28 -4.60
N SER A 179 8.22 -28.20 -3.88
CA SER A 179 7.32 -28.20 -2.71
C SER A 179 6.61 -26.87 -2.58
N ALA A 180 5.29 -26.88 -2.50
CA ALA A 180 4.49 -25.68 -2.30
C ALA A 180 4.67 -25.04 -0.89
N ALA A 181 5.46 -25.67 -0.02
CA ALA A 181 5.60 -25.27 1.38
C ALA A 181 7.03 -24.81 1.73
N ASN A 182 7.13 -23.87 2.70
CA ASN A 182 8.34 -23.50 3.42
C ASN A 182 9.37 -22.61 2.70
N VAL A 183 8.95 -21.72 1.82
CA VAL A 183 9.81 -20.60 1.41
C VAL A 183 9.73 -19.50 2.46
N THR A 184 10.87 -19.05 2.98
CA THR A 184 10.99 -17.93 3.91
C THR A 184 11.72 -16.77 3.24
N PHE A 185 11.50 -15.56 3.76
CA PHE A 185 12.10 -14.36 3.20
C PHE A 185 12.90 -13.62 4.26
N GLU A 186 14.02 -13.06 3.84
CA GLU A 186 14.86 -12.21 4.66
C GLU A 186 15.38 -11.02 3.87
N LEU A 187 15.69 -9.93 4.57
CA LEU A 187 16.30 -8.75 3.97
C LEU A 187 17.77 -9.06 3.68
N GLN A 188 18.14 -9.08 2.41
CA GLN A 188 19.52 -9.32 1.98
C GLN A 188 20.33 -8.03 1.95
N SER A 189 19.77 -6.94 1.44
CA SER A 189 20.43 -5.64 1.34
C SER A 189 19.43 -4.50 1.21
N GLY A 190 19.91 -3.27 1.37
CA GLY A 190 19.07 -2.08 1.37
C GLY A 190 18.40 -1.86 2.72
N ALA A 191 17.30 -1.12 2.72
CA ALA A 191 16.55 -0.82 3.94
C ALA A 191 15.04 -0.77 3.65
N LEU A 192 14.25 -1.28 4.56
CA LEU A 192 12.80 -1.06 4.60
C LEU A 192 12.50 0.35 5.12
N PRO A 193 11.30 0.90 4.85
CA PRO A 193 10.85 2.11 5.53
C PRO A 193 10.97 1.96 7.06
N PRO A 194 11.27 3.03 7.79
CA PRO A 194 11.33 2.99 9.24
C PRO A 194 10.05 2.41 9.86
N GLY A 195 10.20 1.55 10.86
CA GLY A 195 9.06 0.89 11.53
C GLY A 195 8.43 -0.29 10.76
N TYR A 196 8.94 -0.63 9.56
CA TYR A 196 8.47 -1.81 8.83
C TYR A 196 9.28 -3.05 9.18
N THR A 197 8.61 -4.18 9.22
CA THR A 197 9.19 -5.50 9.47
C THR A 197 8.72 -6.50 8.43
N ILE A 198 9.49 -7.57 8.23
CA ILE A 198 9.12 -8.72 7.41
C ILE A 198 8.56 -9.80 8.34
N THR A 199 7.36 -10.28 8.04
CA THR A 199 6.75 -11.42 8.73
C THR A 199 6.48 -12.51 7.69
N ASN A 200 7.12 -13.66 7.87
CA ASN A 200 6.87 -14.85 7.06
C ASN A 200 5.58 -15.51 7.54
N THR A 201 4.66 -15.79 6.62
CA THR A 201 3.45 -16.54 6.93
C THR A 201 3.69 -18.03 6.70
N ALA A 202 3.24 -18.85 7.63
CA ALA A 202 3.35 -20.31 7.54
C ALA A 202 2.31 -20.94 6.58
N ALA A 203 1.64 -20.14 5.74
CA ALA A 203 0.69 -20.62 4.76
C ALA A 203 1.42 -21.26 3.57
N GLU A 204 0.79 -22.23 2.93
CA GLU A 204 1.28 -22.87 1.71
C GLU A 204 1.72 -21.84 0.67
N GLY A 205 2.94 -22.02 0.11
CA GLY A 205 3.54 -21.13 -0.87
C GLY A 205 4.05 -19.82 -0.26
N GLY A 206 5.26 -19.83 0.25
CA GLY A 206 6.02 -18.74 0.87
C GLY A 206 5.53 -17.31 0.62
N THR A 207 4.88 -16.71 1.62
CA THR A 207 4.44 -15.31 1.59
C THR A 207 5.14 -14.55 2.70
N ALA A 208 5.75 -13.43 2.35
CA ALA A 208 6.20 -12.42 3.32
C ALA A 208 5.22 -11.25 3.35
N ILE A 209 4.82 -10.84 4.53
CA ILE A 209 4.13 -9.57 4.77
C ILE A 209 5.17 -8.55 5.24
N ILE A 210 5.28 -7.46 4.51
CA ILE A 210 6.13 -6.30 4.85
C ILE A 210 5.19 -5.22 5.35
N ALA A 211 5.11 -5.04 6.65
CA ALA A 211 4.14 -4.14 7.26
C ALA A 211 4.74 -3.31 8.39
N GLY A 212 4.15 -2.13 8.59
CA GLY A 212 4.57 -1.22 9.66
C GLY A 212 3.95 0.16 9.51
N THR A 213 4.43 1.09 10.33
CA THR A 213 4.08 2.50 10.26
C THR A 213 5.36 3.32 10.27
N ASP A 214 5.62 4.02 9.17
CA ASP A 214 6.73 4.99 9.11
C ASP A 214 6.28 6.30 9.75
N SER A 215 6.85 6.65 10.89
CA SER A 215 6.56 7.88 11.63
C SER A 215 7.72 8.89 11.64
N THR A 216 8.82 8.59 10.97
CA THR A 216 10.08 9.33 11.06
C THR A 216 10.53 9.98 9.76
N THR A 217 10.05 9.51 8.61
CA THR A 217 10.40 10.07 7.31
C THR A 217 9.79 11.47 7.18
N SER A 218 10.63 12.47 6.94
CA SER A 218 10.26 13.89 6.87
C SER A 218 10.10 14.43 5.45
N SER A 219 10.46 13.65 4.44
CA SER A 219 10.27 13.96 3.01
C SER A 219 9.96 12.68 2.27
N THR A 220 9.16 12.76 1.20
CA THR A 220 8.84 11.59 0.36
C THR A 220 10.12 10.89 -0.06
N THR A 221 10.25 9.62 0.31
CA THR A 221 11.48 8.83 0.15
C THR A 221 11.14 7.45 -0.38
N THR A 222 11.88 7.00 -1.41
CA THR A 222 11.79 5.63 -1.91
C THR A 222 12.85 4.77 -1.25
N TYR A 223 12.43 3.75 -0.55
CA TYR A 223 13.28 2.75 0.09
C TYR A 223 13.46 1.57 -0.86
N ASN A 224 14.71 1.35 -1.30
CA ASN A 224 15.08 0.24 -2.16
C ASN A 224 15.71 -0.87 -1.33
N PHE A 225 15.32 -2.10 -1.57
CA PHE A 225 15.83 -3.26 -0.84
C PHE A 225 15.80 -4.52 -1.71
N VAL A 226 16.59 -5.51 -1.31
CA VAL A 226 16.62 -6.84 -1.93
C VAL A 226 16.15 -7.85 -0.90
N LEU A 227 15.17 -8.66 -1.26
CA LEU A 227 14.76 -9.82 -0.48
C LEU A 227 15.43 -11.07 -1.04
N ARG A 228 15.83 -11.94 -0.13
CA ARG A 228 16.24 -13.30 -0.40
C ARG A 228 15.13 -14.24 0.01
N ALA A 229 14.68 -15.07 -0.92
CA ALA A 229 13.78 -16.20 -0.67
C ALA A 229 14.64 -17.45 -0.43
N VAL A 230 14.31 -18.21 0.60
CA VAL A 230 15.07 -19.38 1.06
C VAL A 230 14.11 -20.56 1.21
N ASP A 231 14.43 -21.71 0.59
CA ASP A 231 13.69 -22.95 0.76
C ASP A 231 14.18 -23.78 1.97
N ALA A 232 13.55 -24.93 2.20
CA ALA A 232 13.91 -25.83 3.30
C ALA A 232 15.29 -26.46 3.16
N ALA A 233 15.83 -26.54 1.94
CA ALA A 233 17.16 -27.07 1.64
C ALA A 233 18.25 -25.99 1.61
N SER A 234 17.90 -24.76 1.93
CA SER A 234 18.77 -23.57 1.92
C SER A 234 19.20 -23.13 0.51
N ASN A 235 18.46 -23.50 -0.54
CA ASN A 235 18.62 -22.88 -1.84
C ASN A 235 18.01 -21.47 -1.78
N VAL A 236 18.60 -20.55 -2.52
CA VAL A 236 18.25 -19.14 -2.40
C VAL A 236 18.09 -18.47 -3.76
N SER A 237 17.12 -17.58 -3.85
CA SER A 237 17.01 -16.60 -4.93
C SER A 237 16.81 -15.21 -4.36
N SER A 238 17.14 -14.17 -5.16
CA SER A 238 17.07 -12.79 -4.70
C SER A 238 16.33 -11.91 -5.69
N ARG A 239 15.56 -10.93 -5.17
CA ARG A 239 14.83 -9.98 -6.00
C ARG A 239 14.78 -8.60 -5.36
N ALA A 240 14.93 -7.57 -6.21
CA ALA A 240 14.90 -6.19 -5.78
C ALA A 240 13.47 -5.64 -5.77
N PHE A 241 13.15 -4.89 -4.72
CA PHE A 241 11.86 -4.23 -4.49
C PHE A 241 12.06 -2.80 -4.00
N SER A 242 10.99 -2.02 -4.04
CA SER A 242 10.95 -0.71 -3.41
C SER A 242 9.59 -0.41 -2.80
N ILE A 243 9.58 0.45 -1.78
CA ILE A 243 8.39 1.05 -1.18
C ILE A 243 8.62 2.55 -1.09
N GLU A 244 7.65 3.35 -1.50
CA GLU A 244 7.67 4.79 -1.31
C GLU A 244 6.95 5.17 -0.01
N SER A 245 7.65 5.84 0.92
CA SER A 245 7.05 6.53 2.06
C SER A 245 6.77 7.97 1.65
N ARG A 246 5.48 8.32 1.52
CA ARG A 246 5.01 9.60 1.03
C ARG A 246 4.64 10.52 2.17
N VAL A 247 5.25 11.71 2.19
CA VAL A 247 4.85 12.80 3.09
C VAL A 247 3.83 13.66 2.37
N LEU A 248 2.63 13.79 2.94
CA LEU A 248 1.61 14.68 2.39
C LEU A 248 1.90 16.13 2.76
N THR A 249 1.76 17.00 1.77
CA THR A 249 1.88 18.45 1.93
C THR A 249 0.50 19.08 2.00
N SER A 250 0.29 20.01 2.93
CA SER A 250 -0.94 20.79 3.01
C SER A 250 -0.67 22.25 2.64
N GLN A 251 -1.53 22.80 1.79
CA GLN A 251 -1.53 24.22 1.44
C GLN A 251 -2.86 24.85 1.85
N SER A 252 -2.80 25.90 2.68
CA SER A 252 -3.96 26.64 3.16
C SER A 252 -4.07 27.98 2.47
N PHE A 253 -5.25 28.29 1.96
CA PHE A 253 -5.60 29.57 1.35
C PHE A 253 -6.53 30.34 2.27
N THR A 254 -6.05 31.44 2.85
CA THR A 254 -6.80 32.40 3.68
C THR A 254 -7.27 33.62 2.89
N SER A 255 -6.92 33.69 1.60
CA SER A 255 -7.36 34.63 0.60
C SER A 255 -7.49 33.95 -0.75
N SER A 256 -8.29 34.55 -1.63
CA SER A 256 -8.42 34.04 -3.01
C SER A 256 -7.07 34.05 -3.73
N GLY A 257 -6.86 33.05 -4.61
CA GLY A 257 -5.60 32.85 -5.30
C GLY A 257 -5.66 31.67 -6.25
N THR A 258 -4.52 31.06 -6.51
CA THR A 258 -4.40 29.92 -7.41
C THR A 258 -3.57 28.81 -6.75
N PHE A 259 -4.06 27.60 -6.80
CA PHE A 259 -3.31 26.41 -6.44
C PHE A 259 -2.64 25.85 -7.71
N SER A 260 -1.31 25.82 -7.72
CA SER A 260 -0.55 25.11 -8.77
C SER A 260 -0.40 23.66 -8.39
N VAL A 261 -0.98 22.76 -9.19
CA VAL A 261 -0.92 21.31 -8.96
C VAL A 261 0.50 20.83 -9.25
N PRO A 262 1.23 20.24 -8.28
CA PRO A 262 2.57 19.74 -8.54
C PRO A 262 2.58 18.62 -9.60
N SER A 263 3.73 18.46 -10.28
CA SER A 263 3.93 17.36 -11.22
C SER A 263 3.76 16.01 -10.51
N GLY A 264 3.03 15.08 -11.13
CA GLY A 264 2.77 13.75 -10.57
C GLY A 264 1.60 13.67 -9.58
N ILE A 265 1.03 14.80 -9.13
CA ILE A 265 -0.15 14.80 -8.26
C ILE A 265 -1.42 14.74 -9.11
N THR A 266 -2.21 13.70 -8.94
CA THR A 266 -3.47 13.46 -9.67
C THR A 266 -4.71 13.48 -8.78
N SER A 267 -4.54 13.59 -7.46
CA SER A 267 -5.62 13.73 -6.48
C SER A 267 -5.14 14.43 -5.21
N ALA A 268 -6.06 15.06 -4.49
CA ALA A 268 -5.82 15.68 -3.19
C ALA A 268 -7.07 15.61 -2.32
N ASP A 269 -6.88 15.67 -0.99
CA ASP A 269 -7.98 15.95 -0.08
C ASP A 269 -8.21 17.46 -0.06
N VAL A 270 -9.46 17.88 -0.20
CA VAL A 270 -9.83 19.29 -0.27
C VAL A 270 -10.89 19.60 0.78
N LEU A 271 -10.60 20.62 1.61
CA LEU A 271 -11.54 21.23 2.53
C LEU A 271 -11.87 22.63 2.03
N VAL A 272 -13.15 22.92 1.82
CA VAL A 272 -13.65 24.24 1.44
C VAL A 272 -14.62 24.73 2.51
N VAL A 273 -14.32 25.85 3.14
CA VAL A 273 -15.15 26.50 4.16
C VAL A 273 -15.47 27.91 3.71
N ALA A 274 -16.73 28.24 3.59
CA ALA A 274 -17.19 29.56 3.20
C ALA A 274 -17.12 30.58 4.37
N GLY A 275 -17.30 31.85 4.07
CA GLY A 275 -17.44 32.86 5.10
C GLY A 275 -18.71 32.68 5.93
N GLY A 276 -18.63 32.87 7.25
CA GLY A 276 -19.80 32.84 8.14
C GLY A 276 -20.68 34.07 8.00
N GLY A 277 -21.94 33.99 8.33
CA GLY A 277 -22.86 35.13 8.43
C GLY A 277 -22.62 35.93 9.69
N ALA A 278 -22.94 37.22 9.66
CA ALA A 278 -22.92 38.09 10.85
C ALA A 278 -24.07 37.79 11.79
N GLY A 279 -23.86 37.94 13.08
CA GLY A 279 -24.93 38.03 14.06
C GLY A 279 -25.71 39.33 13.90
N ALA A 280 -26.92 39.38 14.40
CA ALA A 280 -27.71 40.61 14.42
C ALA A 280 -27.37 41.48 15.64
N GLY A 281 -27.47 42.80 15.46
CA GLY A 281 -27.45 43.77 16.54
C GLY A 281 -28.84 44.33 16.74
N ALA A 282 -29.52 44.05 17.84
CA ALA A 282 -30.85 44.55 18.10
C ALA A 282 -31.32 44.22 19.51
N ASP A 283 -32.38 44.94 19.99
CA ASP A 283 -33.03 44.75 21.28
C ASP A 283 -33.07 43.28 21.75
N ASN A 284 -32.46 42.98 22.83
CA ASN A 284 -32.47 41.76 23.67
C ASN A 284 -32.78 40.39 23.06
N ASN A 285 -32.97 40.27 21.76
CA ASN A 285 -33.58 39.13 21.12
C ASN A 285 -32.95 38.75 19.78
N ALA A 286 -31.75 39.19 19.53
CA ALA A 286 -31.08 39.00 18.24
C ALA A 286 -30.57 37.58 18.04
N GLY A 287 -30.66 37.08 16.81
CA GLY A 287 -30.16 35.77 16.40
C GLY A 287 -28.65 35.81 16.09
N GLY A 288 -27.97 34.69 16.36
CA GLY A 288 -26.60 34.48 15.96
C GLY A 288 -26.47 34.18 14.45
N GLY A 289 -25.35 34.57 13.84
CA GLY A 289 -25.04 34.23 12.45
C GLY A 289 -24.77 32.73 12.24
N GLY A 290 -25.22 32.19 11.11
CA GLY A 290 -24.88 30.84 10.69
C GLY A 290 -23.44 30.74 10.23
N ALA A 291 -22.84 29.60 10.43
CA ALA A 291 -21.52 29.28 9.86
C ALA A 291 -21.55 29.23 8.33
N GLY A 292 -20.42 29.43 7.68
CA GLY A 292 -20.25 29.09 6.29
C GLY A 292 -20.48 27.60 6.07
N GLY A 293 -20.97 27.25 4.88
CA GLY A 293 -21.04 25.85 4.46
C GLY A 293 -19.64 25.26 4.42
N LEU A 294 -19.59 23.98 4.64
CA LEU A 294 -18.34 23.22 4.64
C LEU A 294 -18.45 22.04 3.66
N ILE A 295 -17.41 21.82 2.89
CA ILE A 295 -17.23 20.65 2.02
C ILE A 295 -15.90 20.04 2.37
N PHE A 296 -15.87 18.73 2.61
CA PHE A 296 -14.66 17.94 2.63
C PHE A 296 -14.75 16.88 1.54
N PHE A 297 -13.85 16.94 0.53
CA PHE A 297 -13.83 15.99 -0.56
C PHE A 297 -12.49 15.26 -0.59
N PRO A 298 -12.43 14.03 -0.05
CA PRO A 298 -11.23 13.23 -0.12
C PRO A 298 -10.97 12.77 -1.55
N SER A 299 -9.69 12.67 -1.91
CA SER A 299 -9.24 12.21 -3.23
C SER A 299 -9.87 12.99 -4.41
N THR A 300 -10.02 14.30 -4.25
CA THR A 300 -10.49 15.19 -5.33
C THR A 300 -9.58 15.02 -6.56
N PRO A 301 -10.12 14.69 -7.76
CA PRO A 301 -9.31 14.54 -8.96
C PRO A 301 -8.61 15.84 -9.35
N LEU A 302 -7.32 15.74 -9.69
CA LEU A 302 -6.48 16.86 -10.12
C LEU A 302 -5.79 16.53 -11.44
N VAL A 303 -5.45 17.58 -12.18
CA VAL A 303 -4.62 17.49 -13.41
C VAL A 303 -3.20 17.91 -13.04
N ALA A 304 -2.25 16.97 -13.07
CA ALA A 304 -0.84 17.23 -12.76
C ALA A 304 -0.27 18.38 -13.61
N GLY A 305 0.42 19.33 -12.97
CA GLY A 305 0.95 20.53 -13.60
C GLY A 305 -0.10 21.58 -13.96
N GLY A 306 -1.39 21.32 -13.71
CA GLY A 306 -2.47 22.29 -13.93
C GLY A 306 -2.58 23.33 -12.82
N THR A 307 -3.56 24.24 -12.97
CA THR A 307 -3.84 25.28 -11.98
C THR A 307 -5.31 25.28 -11.58
N VAL A 308 -5.60 25.46 -10.30
CA VAL A 308 -6.96 25.52 -9.74
C VAL A 308 -7.19 26.90 -9.15
N ALA A 309 -8.23 27.60 -9.62
CA ALA A 309 -8.64 28.86 -9.04
C ALA A 309 -9.26 28.63 -7.65
N ILE A 310 -8.85 29.44 -6.69
CA ILE A 310 -9.34 29.40 -5.32
C ILE A 310 -10.05 30.73 -5.01
N THR A 311 -11.30 30.65 -4.59
CA THR A 311 -12.02 31.79 -4.00
C THR A 311 -12.24 31.53 -2.53
N VAL A 312 -11.85 32.45 -1.68
CA VAL A 312 -12.09 32.43 -0.22
C VAL A 312 -13.11 33.49 0.12
N GLY A 313 -14.28 33.07 0.61
CA GLY A 313 -15.38 33.94 0.96
C GLY A 313 -15.11 34.75 2.21
N ASP A 314 -15.45 36.04 2.19
CA ASP A 314 -15.42 36.91 3.36
C ASP A 314 -16.61 36.64 4.29
N GLY A 315 -16.42 36.86 5.57
CA GLY A 315 -17.52 36.85 6.54
C GLY A 315 -18.49 38.00 6.30
N GLY A 316 -19.75 37.81 6.67
CA GLY A 316 -20.76 38.83 6.64
C GLY A 316 -20.39 40.02 7.53
N GLY A 317 -20.61 41.24 7.05
CA GLY A 317 -20.35 42.48 7.81
C GLY A 317 -21.31 42.63 8.99
N ASN A 318 -20.80 43.18 10.10
CA ASN A 318 -21.65 43.54 11.25
C ASN A 318 -22.56 44.70 10.94
N ASN A 319 -23.72 44.73 11.58
CA ASN A 319 -24.71 45.79 11.40
C ASN A 319 -25.47 46.06 12.72
N ASN A 320 -26.09 47.23 12.82
CA ASN A 320 -26.95 47.66 13.95
C ASN A 320 -28.39 47.13 13.80
N GLY A 321 -28.57 46.03 13.13
CA GLY A 321 -29.87 45.43 12.89
C GLY A 321 -29.69 44.01 12.45
N GLN A 322 -30.30 43.67 11.34
CA GLN A 322 -30.10 42.39 10.69
C GLN A 322 -28.63 42.22 10.27
N GLY A 323 -28.01 41.06 10.54
CA GLY A 323 -26.66 40.77 10.07
C GLY A 323 -26.60 40.66 8.54
N GLN A 324 -25.40 40.45 8.01
CA GLN A 324 -25.18 40.18 6.58
C GLN A 324 -24.74 38.73 6.38
N THR A 325 -25.11 38.18 5.22
CA THR A 325 -24.65 36.83 4.82
C THR A 325 -23.14 36.82 4.55
N GLY A 326 -22.49 35.71 4.81
CA GLY A 326 -21.15 35.44 4.34
C GLY A 326 -21.09 35.21 2.83
N SER A 327 -19.87 35.23 2.27
CA SER A 327 -19.62 34.97 0.85
C SER A 327 -19.24 33.51 0.64
N ASP A 328 -19.49 32.97 -0.56
CA ASP A 328 -19.13 31.63 -0.97
C ASP A 328 -17.60 31.48 -1.03
N SER A 329 -17.11 30.27 -0.69
CA SER A 329 -15.76 29.82 -1.04
C SER A 329 -15.84 28.77 -2.13
N VAL A 330 -14.89 28.82 -3.07
CA VAL A 330 -14.89 27.94 -4.24
C VAL A 330 -13.50 27.36 -4.45
N PHE A 331 -13.45 26.04 -4.65
CA PHE A 331 -12.30 25.33 -5.19
C PHE A 331 -12.61 24.93 -6.63
N GLY A 332 -11.81 25.40 -7.58
CA GLY A 332 -12.04 25.23 -9.00
C GLY A 332 -12.95 26.30 -9.58
N ALA A 333 -12.86 26.49 -10.89
CA ALA A 333 -13.76 27.33 -11.68
C ALA A 333 -14.08 26.58 -12.95
N SER A 334 -15.17 26.88 -13.60
CA SER A 334 -15.50 26.25 -14.89
C SER A 334 -15.13 27.20 -16.04
N PRO A 335 -14.25 26.81 -16.98
CA PRO A 335 -13.38 25.64 -16.96
C PRO A 335 -12.16 25.79 -16.04
N SER A 336 -11.72 24.69 -15.38
CA SER A 336 -10.52 24.67 -14.58
C SER A 336 -9.47 23.75 -15.23
N PRO A 337 -8.30 24.26 -15.59
CA PRO A 337 -7.24 23.41 -16.15
C PRO A 337 -6.59 22.48 -15.12
N GLY A 338 -6.88 22.64 -13.83
CA GLY A 338 -6.27 21.87 -12.75
C GLY A 338 -7.17 20.83 -12.09
N THR A 339 -8.49 20.90 -12.33
CA THR A 339 -9.45 19.94 -11.80
C THR A 339 -10.75 19.91 -12.62
N PRO A 340 -11.37 18.74 -12.82
CA PRO A 340 -12.71 18.63 -13.39
C PRO A 340 -13.82 19.00 -12.38
N GLN A 341 -13.48 19.20 -11.11
CA GLN A 341 -14.43 19.44 -10.02
C GLN A 341 -14.54 20.92 -9.68
N VAL A 342 -15.77 21.39 -9.44
CA VAL A 342 -16.03 22.69 -8.84
C VAL A 342 -16.76 22.47 -7.53
N LEU A 343 -16.10 22.81 -6.42
CA LEU A 343 -16.66 22.65 -5.08
C LEU A 343 -17.03 24.04 -4.55
N THR A 344 -18.32 24.30 -4.33
CA THR A 344 -18.82 25.58 -3.84
C THR A 344 -19.44 25.44 -2.46
N ALA A 345 -18.74 25.91 -1.45
CA ALA A 345 -19.28 26.11 -0.11
C ALA A 345 -20.05 27.43 -0.05
N LYS A 346 -21.28 27.38 0.41
CA LYS A 346 -22.18 28.55 0.49
C LYS A 346 -21.91 29.42 1.72
N GLY A 347 -21.94 30.73 1.57
CA GLY A 347 -21.79 31.66 2.68
C GLY A 347 -22.86 31.44 3.77
N GLY A 348 -22.51 31.68 5.01
CA GLY A 348 -23.39 31.52 6.16
C GLY A 348 -24.54 32.52 6.20
N GLY A 349 -25.70 32.09 6.69
CA GLY A 349 -26.87 32.93 6.84
C GLY A 349 -26.73 33.99 7.96
N TYR A 350 -27.28 35.16 7.77
CA TYR A 350 -27.28 36.22 8.78
C TYR A 350 -28.18 35.93 9.99
N GLY A 351 -27.86 36.41 11.13
CA GLY A 351 -28.71 36.42 12.32
C GLY A 351 -29.92 37.35 12.16
N GLY A 352 -31.10 36.88 12.56
CA GLY A 352 -32.35 37.65 12.54
C GLY A 352 -32.30 38.79 13.53
N GLY A 353 -32.52 40.04 13.04
CA GLY A 353 -32.55 41.23 13.84
C GLY A 353 -33.94 41.64 14.28
N SER A 354 -34.04 42.69 15.15
CA SER A 354 -35.32 43.27 15.53
C SER A 354 -35.81 44.26 14.49
N SER A 355 -37.01 44.04 14.04
CA SER A 355 -37.90 45.06 13.50
C SER A 355 -39.23 44.92 14.25
N SER A 356 -40.12 45.91 14.15
CA SER A 356 -41.47 45.83 14.76
C SER A 356 -42.24 44.54 14.41
N THR A 357 -41.79 43.78 13.39
CA THR A 357 -42.38 42.54 12.91
C THR A 357 -41.50 41.30 13.13
N GLY A 358 -40.26 41.43 13.66
CA GLY A 358 -39.26 40.38 13.81
C GLY A 358 -38.73 39.89 12.46
N VAL A 359 -37.42 39.64 12.38
CA VAL A 359 -36.80 39.14 11.16
C VAL A 359 -36.30 37.69 11.39
N ALA A 360 -36.68 36.82 10.48
CA ALA A 360 -36.16 35.46 10.44
C ALA A 360 -34.65 35.45 10.22
N GLY A 361 -33.96 34.42 10.71
CA GLY A 361 -32.59 34.16 10.35
C GLY A 361 -32.45 33.93 8.84
N GLY A 362 -31.35 34.36 8.26
CA GLY A 362 -31.05 34.20 6.84
C GLY A 362 -30.70 32.76 6.50
N GLN A 363 -31.08 32.35 5.29
CA GLN A 363 -30.59 31.08 4.70
C GLN A 363 -29.09 31.22 4.36
N GLY A 364 -28.37 30.17 4.39
CA GLY A 364 -26.95 30.13 4.04
C GLY A 364 -26.38 28.74 4.09
N GLY A 365 -25.09 28.58 3.90
CA GLY A 365 -24.41 27.29 4.08
C GLY A 365 -24.89 26.61 5.36
N SER A 366 -24.79 27.31 6.49
CA SER A 366 -25.62 27.08 7.67
C SER A 366 -26.53 28.29 7.89
N GLY A 367 -27.73 28.05 8.38
CA GLY A 367 -28.74 29.10 8.58
C GLY A 367 -28.50 29.94 9.81
N GLY A 368 -28.87 31.23 9.79
CA GLY A 368 -28.83 32.10 10.95
C GLY A 368 -29.92 31.83 11.96
N GLY A 369 -29.71 32.19 13.22
CA GLY A 369 -30.70 32.13 14.29
C GLY A 369 -31.84 33.11 14.11
N GLY A 370 -33.04 32.76 14.53
CA GLY A 370 -34.23 33.61 14.48
C GLY A 370 -34.24 34.68 15.60
N SER A 371 -34.87 35.84 15.31
CA SER A 371 -35.10 36.89 16.29
C SER A 371 -36.23 36.56 17.25
N GLY A 372 -36.15 36.99 18.49
CA GLY A 372 -37.13 36.75 19.54
C GLY A 372 -38.42 37.60 19.50
N GLN A 373 -38.50 38.66 18.71
CA GLN A 373 -39.54 39.68 18.86
C GLN A 373 -40.92 39.35 18.23
N SER A 374 -41.02 38.49 17.25
CA SER A 374 -42.28 38.22 16.57
C SER A 374 -42.59 36.71 16.54
N GLN A 375 -43.87 36.36 16.64
CA GLN A 375 -44.36 34.98 16.55
C GLN A 375 -43.99 34.28 15.23
N ASN A 376 -43.64 35.04 14.19
CA ASN A 376 -43.33 34.53 12.84
C ASN A 376 -41.82 34.55 12.48
N SER A 377 -40.92 34.92 13.40
CA SER A 377 -39.50 34.91 13.09
C SER A 377 -38.88 33.50 13.19
N GLY A 378 -38.87 32.80 12.06
CA GLY A 378 -38.24 31.50 11.93
C GLY A 378 -36.71 31.58 11.91
N SER A 379 -36.05 30.47 12.09
CA SER A 379 -34.62 30.33 11.84
C SER A 379 -34.33 30.21 10.34
N GLY A 380 -33.12 30.62 9.95
CA GLY A 380 -32.61 30.36 8.61
C GLY A 380 -32.37 28.87 8.36
N GLN A 381 -32.60 28.47 7.14
CA GLN A 381 -32.29 27.08 6.71
C GLN A 381 -30.83 26.95 6.27
N GLY A 382 -30.24 25.80 6.57
CA GLY A 382 -28.98 25.37 5.97
C GLY A 382 -29.26 24.90 4.54
N ILE A 383 -28.64 25.58 3.58
CA ILE A 383 -28.83 25.29 2.14
C ILE A 383 -27.54 24.86 1.45
N GLN A 384 -26.55 24.37 2.21
CA GLN A 384 -25.34 23.83 1.59
C GLN A 384 -25.74 22.70 0.64
N PRO A 385 -25.53 22.88 -0.68
CA PRO A 385 -25.94 21.83 -1.63
C PRO A 385 -25.06 20.60 -1.50
N THR A 386 -25.60 19.45 -1.87
CA THR A 386 -24.81 18.26 -2.11
C THR A 386 -23.81 18.54 -3.24
N GLN A 387 -22.64 17.96 -3.14
CA GLN A 387 -21.58 18.13 -4.12
C GLN A 387 -21.30 16.81 -4.84
N PRO A 388 -20.71 16.83 -6.07
CA PRO A 388 -20.37 15.60 -6.81
C PRO A 388 -19.40 14.69 -6.04
N GLY A 389 -19.44 13.41 -6.37
CA GLY A 389 -18.57 12.40 -5.78
C GLY A 389 -18.87 12.15 -4.30
N ASN A 390 -17.87 11.77 -3.53
CA ASN A 390 -18.01 11.44 -2.12
C ASN A 390 -18.42 12.63 -1.25
N SER A 391 -18.32 13.87 -1.73
CA SER A 391 -18.81 15.03 -1.02
C SER A 391 -20.33 15.20 -1.08
N GLY A 392 -21.03 14.41 -1.87
CA GLY A 392 -22.49 14.41 -1.93
C GLY A 392 -23.16 14.16 -0.58
N ALA A 393 -22.52 13.34 0.27
CA ALA A 393 -22.91 13.13 1.66
C ALA A 393 -22.19 14.12 2.61
N TYR A 394 -21.33 15.01 2.13
CA TYR A 394 -20.35 15.79 2.90
C TYR A 394 -20.40 17.29 2.67
N GLY A 395 -21.46 17.79 2.04
CA GLY A 395 -21.79 19.19 2.13
C GLY A 395 -22.50 19.44 3.47
N PHE A 396 -21.85 20.15 4.37
CA PHE A 396 -22.34 20.33 5.73
C PHE A 396 -22.84 21.74 5.96
N GLY A 397 -24.06 21.85 6.44
CA GLY A 397 -24.69 23.06 6.90
C GLY A 397 -26.04 22.71 7.54
N ASN A 398 -26.32 23.28 8.68
CA ASN A 398 -27.54 23.00 9.43
C ASN A 398 -28.35 24.29 9.66
N ASN A 399 -29.60 24.10 10.02
CA ASN A 399 -30.52 25.21 10.32
C ASN A 399 -30.05 25.98 11.56
N GLY A 400 -30.37 27.25 11.61
CA GLY A 400 -30.28 28.02 12.82
C GLY A 400 -31.33 27.62 13.86
N GLY A 401 -31.13 28.01 15.10
CA GLY A 401 -32.08 27.86 16.20
C GLY A 401 -33.28 28.79 16.05
N THR A 402 -34.45 28.29 16.45
CA THR A 402 -35.67 29.11 16.53
C THR A 402 -35.64 29.99 17.78
N ARG A 403 -36.47 31.03 17.81
CA ARG A 403 -36.77 31.76 19.04
C ARG A 403 -37.50 30.90 20.07
N ASN A 404 -37.55 31.36 21.30
CA ASN A 404 -38.51 30.91 22.28
C ASN A 404 -39.57 32.02 22.59
N SER A 405 -40.76 31.63 22.92
CA SER A 405 -41.94 32.49 23.12
C SER A 405 -42.04 33.07 24.55
N CYS A 406 -40.98 33.41 25.21
CA CYS A 406 -41.05 34.08 26.50
C CYS A 406 -41.30 35.60 26.37
N THR A 407 -41.87 36.21 27.40
CA THR A 407 -41.96 37.67 27.57
C THR A 407 -40.54 38.22 27.81
N GLY A 408 -39.83 38.65 26.78
CA GLY A 408 -38.43 39.05 26.86
C GLY A 408 -37.52 38.20 26.00
N ALA A 409 -38.09 37.32 25.22
CA ALA A 409 -37.61 36.38 24.17
C ALA A 409 -36.12 36.30 23.93
N GLY A 410 -35.55 35.09 23.99
CA GLY A 410 -34.17 34.82 23.53
C GLY A 410 -34.11 34.55 22.04
N GLY A 411 -33.15 35.13 21.33
CA GLY A 411 -32.85 34.83 19.93
C GLY A 411 -32.18 33.45 19.80
N GLY A 412 -32.39 32.78 18.66
CA GLY A 412 -31.77 31.50 18.36
C GLY A 412 -30.30 31.63 18.03
N GLY A 413 -29.51 30.57 18.26
CA GLY A 413 -28.13 30.46 17.79
C GLY A 413 -28.08 30.16 16.28
N GLY A 414 -27.00 30.55 15.61
CA GLY A 414 -26.74 30.15 14.22
C GLY A 414 -26.39 28.67 14.08
N GLY A 415 -26.74 28.05 12.95
CA GLY A 415 -26.32 26.68 12.62
C GLY A 415 -24.84 26.57 12.39
N GLY A 416 -24.28 25.42 12.68
CA GLY A 416 -22.90 25.04 12.36
C GLY A 416 -22.86 23.89 11.34
N ALA A 417 -21.68 23.54 10.87
CA ALA A 417 -21.52 22.41 9.93
C ALA A 417 -21.82 21.06 10.59
N GLY A 418 -21.60 20.92 11.89
CA GLY A 418 -21.81 19.68 12.64
C GLY A 418 -23.16 19.53 13.30
N ALA A 419 -23.82 20.65 13.65
CA ALA A 419 -25.12 20.64 14.33
C ALA A 419 -25.93 21.91 14.04
N ALA A 420 -27.23 21.81 14.23
CA ALA A 420 -28.13 22.94 14.18
C ALA A 420 -27.87 23.88 15.38
N GLY A 421 -28.20 25.16 15.21
CA GLY A 421 -28.17 26.12 16.30
C GLY A 421 -29.25 25.78 17.33
N ALA A 422 -28.97 26.04 18.60
CA ALA A 422 -29.91 25.83 19.67
C ALA A 422 -31.02 26.91 19.66
N PRO A 423 -32.25 26.58 20.00
CA PRO A 423 -33.30 27.58 20.18
C PRO A 423 -33.02 28.43 21.40
N GLY A 424 -33.58 29.66 21.41
CA GLY A 424 -33.62 30.45 22.61
C GLY A 424 -34.30 29.68 23.75
N GLN A 425 -33.80 29.84 24.99
CA GLN A 425 -34.24 29.08 26.14
C GLN A 425 -35.09 29.95 27.09
N PHE A 426 -36.13 29.36 27.67
CA PHE A 426 -36.98 29.97 28.67
C PHE A 426 -37.23 28.98 29.81
N THR A 427 -37.06 29.51 31.03
CA THR A 427 -37.53 28.83 32.25
C THR A 427 -38.41 29.79 33.01
N SER A 428 -39.63 29.36 33.38
CA SER A 428 -40.63 30.19 34.09
C SER A 428 -40.01 30.85 35.34
N GLY A 429 -40.15 32.19 35.46
CA GLY A 429 -39.57 32.94 36.57
C GLY A 429 -38.06 33.28 36.43
N GLN A 430 -37.43 32.93 35.29
CA GLN A 430 -36.04 33.24 35.00
C GLN A 430 -35.92 34.20 33.78
N PRO A 431 -34.85 34.97 33.69
CA PRO A 431 -34.51 35.73 32.49
C PRO A 431 -34.38 34.82 31.26
N CYS A 432 -34.71 35.31 30.06
CA CYS A 432 -34.57 34.57 28.82
C CYS A 432 -33.13 34.47 28.37
N TRP A 433 -32.71 33.29 27.96
CA TRP A 433 -31.37 33.04 27.39
C TRP A 433 -31.46 32.91 25.88
N GLY A 434 -30.43 33.38 25.16
CA GLY A 434 -30.27 33.09 23.76
C GLY A 434 -29.95 31.60 23.52
N GLY A 435 -30.04 31.16 22.30
CA GLY A 435 -29.57 29.82 21.88
C GLY A 435 -28.05 29.80 21.65
N GLY A 436 -27.39 28.73 22.04
CA GLY A 436 -26.00 28.48 21.66
C GLY A 436 -25.83 28.25 20.15
N GLY A 437 -24.68 28.56 19.59
CA GLY A 437 -24.33 28.22 18.21
C GLY A 437 -24.26 26.71 17.97
N GLY A 438 -24.52 26.28 16.75
CA GLY A 438 -24.35 24.89 16.33
C GLY A 438 -22.88 24.51 16.16
N ALA A 439 -22.55 23.27 16.51
CA ALA A 439 -21.17 22.77 16.44
C ALA A 439 -20.58 22.80 15.03
N GLY A 440 -19.27 23.08 14.93
CA GLY A 440 -18.48 22.87 13.73
C GLY A 440 -18.08 21.41 13.54
N LYS A 441 -17.29 21.14 12.51
CA LYS A 441 -16.70 19.83 12.23
C LYS A 441 -15.19 19.88 12.30
N ALA A 442 -14.61 18.80 12.82
CA ALA A 442 -13.17 18.67 13.00
C ALA A 442 -12.52 17.90 11.85
N TYR A 443 -11.38 18.40 11.36
CA TYR A 443 -10.54 17.74 10.36
C TYR A 443 -9.06 17.90 10.71
N THR A 444 -8.28 16.89 10.38
CA THR A 444 -6.81 16.89 10.53
C THR A 444 -6.08 17.36 9.27
N ILE A 445 -6.81 17.89 8.28
CA ILE A 445 -6.29 18.18 6.94
C ILE A 445 -5.14 19.19 6.93
N ALA A 446 -5.08 20.09 7.90
CA ALA A 446 -4.07 21.16 7.93
C ALA A 446 -2.65 20.63 8.21
N ASP A 447 -2.50 19.69 9.12
CA ASP A 447 -1.20 19.12 9.53
C ASP A 447 -1.15 17.60 9.52
N GLY A 448 -2.29 16.95 9.32
CA GLY A 448 -2.43 15.49 9.29
C GLY A 448 -2.63 14.85 10.65
N THR A 449 -2.53 15.58 11.74
CA THR A 449 -2.53 15.02 13.10
C THR A 449 -3.50 15.72 14.05
N THR A 450 -3.56 17.05 14.03
CA THR A 450 -4.33 17.85 14.99
C THR A 450 -5.73 18.13 14.49
N PRO A 451 -6.80 17.62 15.15
CA PRO A 451 -8.16 17.95 14.78
C PRO A 451 -8.44 19.45 14.98
N THR A 452 -8.73 20.15 13.88
CA THR A 452 -9.12 21.55 13.89
C THR A 452 -10.58 21.66 13.51
N TYR A 453 -11.37 22.36 14.33
CA TYR A 453 -12.78 22.59 14.07
C TYR A 453 -13.00 23.80 13.16
N TYR A 454 -13.94 23.66 12.20
CA TYR A 454 -14.34 24.67 11.22
C TYR A 454 -15.87 24.82 11.21
N ALA A 455 -16.35 25.96 10.81
CA ALA A 455 -17.75 26.27 10.56
C ALA A 455 -18.65 26.05 11.78
N GLY A 456 -18.31 26.65 12.92
CA GLY A 456 -19.17 26.73 14.10
C GLY A 456 -20.14 27.92 14.04
N GLY A 457 -21.38 27.76 14.48
CA GLY A 457 -22.41 28.79 14.51
C GLY A 457 -22.20 29.83 15.62
N GLY A 458 -22.69 31.05 15.41
CA GLY A 458 -22.65 32.11 16.42
C GLY A 458 -23.78 31.99 17.46
N GLY A 459 -23.53 32.42 18.70
CA GLY A 459 -24.52 32.43 19.77
C GLY A 459 -25.58 33.51 19.57
N GLY A 460 -26.84 33.22 19.87
CA GLY A 460 -27.93 34.20 19.99
C GLY A 460 -27.82 35.00 21.30
N ASN A 461 -28.57 36.10 21.42
CA ASN A 461 -28.63 36.82 22.66
C ASN A 461 -29.99 36.68 23.38
N GLY A 462 -29.99 37.00 24.69
CA GLY A 462 -31.17 37.04 25.56
C GLY A 462 -30.94 38.03 26.68
N THR A 463 -31.91 38.19 27.56
CA THR A 463 -31.81 39.14 28.70
C THR A 463 -30.85 38.68 29.80
N ALA A 464 -30.39 37.47 29.77
CA ALA A 464 -29.49 36.87 30.75
C ALA A 464 -28.25 36.24 30.07
N GLY A 465 -27.08 36.63 30.50
CA GLY A 465 -25.81 35.96 30.19
C GLY A 465 -25.37 35.95 28.73
N SER A 466 -24.13 35.64 28.52
CA SER A 466 -23.52 35.45 27.21
C SER A 466 -23.79 34.02 26.73
N ASN A 467 -24.16 33.83 25.48
CA ASN A 467 -24.39 32.53 24.88
C ASN A 467 -23.23 32.18 23.96
N PRO A 468 -22.53 31.07 24.23
CA PRO A 468 -21.35 30.74 23.48
C PRO A 468 -21.67 30.49 22.01
N GLY A 469 -20.80 31.00 21.13
CA GLY A 469 -20.58 30.38 19.84
C GLY A 469 -19.93 29.02 20.04
N ASP A 470 -20.09 28.12 19.11
CA ASP A 470 -19.59 26.75 19.28
C ASP A 470 -18.19 26.55 18.67
N GLN A 471 -17.61 25.39 18.96
CA GLN A 471 -16.33 24.96 18.39
C GLN A 471 -16.38 25.03 16.86
N GLY A 472 -15.31 25.54 16.26
CA GLY A 472 -15.28 25.86 14.83
C GLY A 472 -15.33 27.35 14.55
N GLY A 473 -15.16 28.17 15.58
CA GLY A 473 -14.96 29.60 15.46
C GLY A 473 -16.22 30.44 15.54
N GLY A 474 -17.32 29.92 16.08
CA GLY A 474 -18.53 30.73 16.33
C GLY A 474 -18.29 31.85 17.34
N GLY A 475 -18.78 33.06 17.06
CA GLY A 475 -18.74 34.21 17.96
C GLY A 475 -19.76 34.11 19.09
N THR A 476 -19.42 34.56 20.28
CA THR A 476 -20.32 34.56 21.44
C THR A 476 -21.35 35.70 21.34
N GLY A 477 -22.62 35.38 21.58
CA GLY A 477 -23.69 36.39 21.74
C GLY A 477 -23.57 37.10 23.10
N HIS A 478 -23.82 38.42 23.12
CA HIS A 478 -23.63 39.23 24.33
C HIS A 478 -24.90 39.97 24.76
N PRO A 479 -25.32 39.87 26.06
CA PRO A 479 -26.57 40.46 26.52
C PRO A 479 -26.55 41.97 26.70
N SER A 480 -25.39 42.61 26.70
CA SER A 480 -25.29 44.05 27.06
C SER A 480 -24.37 44.87 26.12
N TYR A 481 -23.71 44.22 25.14
CA TYR A 481 -22.76 44.88 24.24
C TYR A 481 -22.73 44.23 22.85
N HIS A 482 -21.64 44.44 22.12
CA HIS A 482 -21.42 43.85 20.80
C HIS A 482 -21.26 42.34 20.87
N GLY A 483 -21.89 41.65 19.94
CA GLY A 483 -21.60 40.25 19.71
C GLY A 483 -20.15 40.04 19.27
N GLN A 484 -19.53 38.93 19.66
CA GLN A 484 -18.17 38.62 19.24
C GLN A 484 -18.16 38.18 17.76
N PRO A 485 -17.14 38.58 17.00
CA PRO A 485 -17.01 38.10 15.62
C PRO A 485 -16.72 36.59 15.58
N GLY A 486 -17.13 35.96 14.49
CA GLY A 486 -16.67 34.63 14.13
C GLY A 486 -15.16 34.64 13.86
N GLN A 487 -14.47 33.54 14.17
CA GLN A 487 -13.03 33.45 13.96
C GLN A 487 -12.69 33.43 12.46
N ALA A 488 -11.74 34.28 12.10
CA ALA A 488 -11.21 34.29 10.74
C ALA A 488 -10.57 32.96 10.36
N ASN A 489 -10.66 32.59 9.09
CA ASN A 489 -10.13 31.33 8.52
C ASN A 489 -10.73 30.07 9.11
N LYS A 490 -11.92 30.17 9.69
CA LYS A 490 -12.73 29.05 10.15
C LYS A 490 -14.17 29.08 9.64
N GLY A 491 -14.60 30.17 9.02
CA GLY A 491 -15.98 30.33 8.53
C GLY A 491 -17.03 30.35 9.64
N GLY A 492 -16.66 30.73 10.86
CA GLY A 492 -17.58 30.80 12.01
C GLY A 492 -18.62 31.88 11.88
N GLY A 493 -19.85 31.65 12.34
CA GLY A 493 -20.90 32.67 12.44
C GLY A 493 -20.60 33.72 13.52
N GLY A 494 -21.02 34.97 13.32
CA GLY A 494 -20.90 36.02 14.32
C GLY A 494 -21.94 35.89 15.44
N GLY A 495 -21.58 36.26 16.67
CA GLY A 495 -22.50 36.29 17.81
C GLY A 495 -23.48 37.46 17.73
N ALA A 496 -24.67 37.34 18.33
CA ALA A 496 -25.65 38.39 18.44
C ALA A 496 -25.21 39.48 19.42
N GLY A 497 -25.50 40.74 19.10
CA GLY A 497 -25.32 41.88 20.00
C GLY A 497 -26.61 42.34 20.68
N ASN A 498 -26.53 43.26 21.60
CA ASN A 498 -27.67 43.82 22.34
C ASN A 498 -27.76 45.35 22.23
N TYR A 499 -28.99 45.87 22.32
CA TYR A 499 -29.33 47.31 22.34
C TYR A 499 -29.31 47.86 23.77
N PRO A 500 -29.06 49.20 24.01
CA PRO A 500 -28.83 50.22 22.99
C PRO A 500 -27.36 50.33 22.56
N GLY A 501 -27.13 50.27 21.24
CA GLY A 501 -25.82 50.55 20.62
C GLY A 501 -24.93 49.30 20.38
N GLY A 502 -25.38 48.09 20.70
CA GLY A 502 -24.64 46.85 20.42
C GLY A 502 -24.81 46.35 18.99
N PHE A 503 -23.73 46.17 18.27
CA PHE A 503 -23.71 45.53 16.95
C PHE A 503 -23.59 44.03 17.09
N GLY A 504 -24.19 43.31 16.16
CA GLY A 504 -23.84 41.90 15.99
C GLY A 504 -22.37 41.72 15.62
N GLY A 505 -21.75 40.61 15.96
CA GLY A 505 -20.42 40.27 15.53
C GLY A 505 -20.39 39.97 14.04
N ALA A 506 -19.34 40.39 13.35
CA ALA A 506 -19.11 40.01 11.95
C ALA A 506 -18.92 38.48 11.83
N GLY A 507 -19.28 37.89 10.70
CA GLY A 507 -18.93 36.53 10.38
C GLY A 507 -17.41 36.34 10.18
N GLY A 508 -16.90 35.18 10.47
CA GLY A 508 -15.51 34.79 10.22
C GLY A 508 -15.27 34.50 8.75
N LYS A 509 -14.12 34.93 8.24
CA LYS A 509 -13.66 34.57 6.89
C LYS A 509 -13.53 33.05 6.71
N GLY A 510 -13.78 32.55 5.50
CA GLY A 510 -13.60 31.17 5.11
C GLY A 510 -12.14 30.76 4.93
N ILE A 511 -11.94 29.53 4.51
CA ILE A 511 -10.62 28.95 4.20
C ILE A 511 -10.78 27.83 3.17
N VAL A 512 -9.76 27.64 2.33
CA VAL A 512 -9.61 26.45 1.49
C VAL A 512 -8.30 25.79 1.84
N ILE A 513 -8.32 24.46 2.07
CA ILE A 513 -7.13 23.66 2.38
C ILE A 513 -7.05 22.52 1.38
N VAL A 514 -5.87 22.34 0.77
CA VAL A 514 -5.55 21.27 -0.18
C VAL A 514 -4.42 20.45 0.42
N ARG A 515 -4.62 19.14 0.55
CA ARG A 515 -3.61 18.19 1.05
C ARG A 515 -3.33 17.12 0.01
N TYR A 516 -2.08 17.02 -0.44
CA TYR A 516 -1.65 16.18 -1.57
C TYR A 516 -0.33 15.47 -1.32
#